data_76bb4ffef8ce854a9b5a60ab78f41622
#
_entry.id   76bb4ffef8ce854a9b5a60ab78f41622
#
_cell.length_a   1.000
_cell.length_b   1.000
_cell.length_c   1.000
_cell.angle_alpha   90.00
_cell.angle_beta   90.00
_cell.angle_gamma   90.00
#
_symmetry.space_group_name_H-M   'P 1'
#
loop_
_entity.id
_entity.type
_entity.pdbx_description
1 polymer ?
#
loop_
_entity_poly.entity_id
_entity_poly.type
_entity_poly.pdbx_seq_one_letter_code
_entity_poly.pdbx_strand_id
1 'polypeptide(L)'
;MRKGGVTLLATVLAVIAGCFNEPEPAYKSVPAESRLYLSDRGLSDLSATDFTKVGDYLNLDRNALTNVDPVAKLTGLKWLRLNDNRLSSLPDLKELTLLRRIYLKNNRFEKVPETLKDLPALTDIEFSGNPIAEIPAWLATKRGLKNLSFNQTRLTKLPEDLSAWATLQSLQLGELNLSAEEMARIRKALPKVAIAF
;
A
#
# COMPACT_ATOMS: atom_id res chain seq x y z
N MET A 1 18.88 -34.66 -20.68
CA MET A 1 18.77 -34.24 -19.29
C MET A 1 18.51 -32.73 -19.24
N ARG A 2 17.25 -32.33 -19.06
CA ARG A 2 16.86 -30.94 -18.94
C ARG A 2 16.05 -30.81 -17.65
N LYS A 3 16.67 -30.28 -16.58
CA LYS A 3 15.99 -29.83 -15.37
C LYS A 3 16.32 -28.34 -15.22
N GLY A 4 15.36 -27.48 -15.43
CA GLY A 4 15.59 -26.04 -15.25
C GLY A 4 14.49 -25.17 -15.88
N GLY A 5 13.24 -25.34 -15.49
CA GLY A 5 12.18 -24.51 -16.07
C GLY A 5 10.94 -24.27 -15.19
N VAL A 6 10.86 -24.89 -14.02
CA VAL A 6 9.61 -24.88 -13.24
C VAL A 6 9.65 -23.89 -12.07
N THR A 7 10.83 -23.47 -11.63
CA THR A 7 10.97 -22.66 -10.40
C THR A 7 10.64 -21.17 -10.57
N LEU A 8 10.76 -20.63 -11.79
CA LEU A 8 10.55 -19.20 -12.04
C LEU A 8 9.06 -18.84 -12.13
N LEU A 9 8.23 -19.74 -12.71
CA LEU A 9 6.79 -19.49 -12.86
C LEU A 9 6.04 -19.54 -11.51
N ALA A 10 6.45 -20.46 -10.63
CA ALA A 10 5.83 -20.58 -9.30
C ALA A 10 6.09 -19.37 -8.41
N THR A 11 7.27 -18.76 -8.54
CA THR A 11 7.64 -17.55 -7.77
C THR A 11 6.87 -16.31 -8.24
N VAL A 12 6.62 -16.19 -9.54
CA VAL A 12 5.84 -15.07 -10.10
C VAL A 12 4.35 -15.19 -9.76
N LEU A 13 3.78 -16.39 -9.78
CA LEU A 13 2.38 -16.61 -9.37
C LEU A 13 2.17 -16.33 -7.87
N ALA A 14 3.11 -16.70 -7.02
CA ALA A 14 3.05 -16.39 -5.58
C ALA A 14 3.09 -14.89 -5.29
N VAL A 15 3.84 -14.12 -6.08
CA VAL A 15 3.89 -12.65 -5.98
C VAL A 15 2.56 -12.03 -6.42
N ILE A 16 1.89 -12.58 -7.44
CA ILE A 16 0.62 -12.03 -7.96
C ILE A 16 -0.56 -12.34 -7.03
N ALA A 17 -0.59 -13.50 -6.37
CA ALA A 17 -1.69 -13.91 -5.50
C ALA A 17 -1.61 -13.35 -4.07
N GLY A 18 -0.44 -12.86 -3.63
CA GLY A 18 -0.16 -12.54 -2.23
C GLY A 18 0.30 -11.12 -1.96
N CYS A 19 0.15 -10.17 -2.89
CA CYS A 19 0.89 -8.91 -2.87
C CYS A 19 0.76 -8.06 -1.62
N PHE A 20 -0.25 -8.26 -0.82
CA PHE A 20 -0.40 -7.52 0.43
C PHE A 20 -0.91 -8.41 1.57
N ASN A 21 -0.94 -9.73 1.35
CA ASN A 21 -1.24 -10.74 2.37
C ASN A 21 0.03 -11.53 2.73
N GLU A 22 1.21 -10.92 2.53
CA GLU A 22 2.45 -11.54 3.00
C GLU A 22 2.35 -11.78 4.51
N PRO A 23 2.72 -12.98 4.98
CA PRO A 23 2.98 -13.18 6.39
C PRO A 23 3.97 -12.09 6.81
N GLU A 24 3.72 -11.48 7.97
CA GLU A 24 4.59 -10.44 8.51
C GLU A 24 6.05 -10.86 8.32
N PRO A 25 6.88 -10.04 7.65
CA PRO A 25 8.26 -10.42 7.44
C PRO A 25 8.86 -10.72 8.82
N ALA A 26 9.50 -11.87 8.94
CA ALA A 26 10.27 -12.22 10.11
C ALA A 26 11.42 -11.21 10.25
N TYR A 27 11.11 -10.04 10.78
CA TYR A 27 12.10 -9.03 11.16
C TYR A 27 12.89 -9.57 12.34
N LYS A 28 13.97 -10.27 12.05
CA LYS A 28 14.88 -10.87 13.05
C LYS A 28 15.58 -9.82 13.94
N SER A 29 15.36 -8.52 13.75
CA SER A 29 16.13 -7.46 14.39
C SER A 29 15.35 -6.43 15.19
N VAL A 30 13.99 -6.52 15.27
CA VAL A 30 13.19 -5.58 16.05
C VAL A 30 12.57 -6.31 17.23
N PRO A 31 12.73 -5.83 18.47
CA PRO A 31 12.08 -6.43 19.64
C PRO A 31 10.57 -6.53 19.41
N ALA A 32 9.97 -7.67 19.74
CA ALA A 32 8.52 -7.89 19.64
C ALA A 32 7.73 -6.82 20.44
N GLU A 33 8.38 -6.20 21.40
CA GLU A 33 7.87 -5.12 22.24
C GLU A 33 7.60 -3.79 21.50
N SER A 34 8.12 -3.62 20.28
CA SER A 34 7.92 -2.41 19.47
C SER A 34 6.75 -2.51 18.49
N ARG A 35 5.94 -3.55 18.55
CA ARG A 35 4.82 -3.81 17.65
C ARG A 35 3.50 -3.76 18.41
N LEU A 36 2.58 -2.94 17.93
CA LEU A 36 1.24 -2.85 18.53
C LEU A 36 0.19 -3.40 17.58
N TYR A 37 -0.59 -4.37 18.08
CA TYR A 37 -1.66 -5.06 17.38
C TYR A 37 -3.00 -4.67 18.00
N LEU A 38 -3.77 -3.87 17.26
CA LEU A 38 -5.10 -3.37 17.66
C LEU A 38 -6.17 -3.72 16.62
N SER A 39 -5.91 -4.74 15.78
CA SER A 39 -6.92 -5.21 14.83
C SER A 39 -8.11 -5.86 15.53
N ASP A 40 -9.30 -5.75 14.91
CA ASP A 40 -10.54 -6.39 15.38
C ASP A 40 -10.97 -5.95 16.79
N ARG A 41 -10.69 -4.72 17.18
CA ARG A 41 -11.04 -4.19 18.51
C ARG A 41 -12.33 -3.36 18.51
N GLY A 42 -12.98 -3.18 17.36
CA GLY A 42 -14.17 -2.33 17.23
C GLY A 42 -13.90 -0.85 17.50
N LEU A 43 -12.65 -0.41 17.35
CA LEU A 43 -12.26 0.97 17.63
C LEU A 43 -12.91 1.93 16.62
N SER A 44 -13.58 2.95 17.12
CA SER A 44 -14.08 4.10 16.33
C SER A 44 -13.27 5.37 16.56
N ASP A 45 -12.44 5.38 17.61
CA ASP A 45 -11.62 6.50 18.05
C ASP A 45 -10.31 6.00 18.68
N LEU A 46 -9.25 6.80 18.58
CA LEU A 46 -7.91 6.48 19.08
C LEU A 46 -7.46 7.40 20.24
N SER A 47 -8.32 8.30 20.72
CA SER A 47 -7.95 9.31 21.72
C SER A 47 -7.51 8.72 23.05
N ALA A 48 -8.10 7.57 23.42
CA ALA A 48 -7.77 6.84 24.65
C ALA A 48 -6.73 5.72 24.44
N THR A 49 -6.16 5.60 23.24
CA THR A 49 -5.21 4.53 22.92
C THR A 49 -3.82 4.87 23.45
N ASP A 50 -3.23 3.95 24.21
CA ASP A 50 -1.84 4.08 24.64
C ASP A 50 -0.88 3.63 23.53
N PHE A 51 -0.18 4.60 22.95
CA PHE A 51 0.82 4.36 21.90
C PHE A 51 2.27 4.34 22.41
N THR A 52 2.51 4.39 23.73
CA THR A 52 3.87 4.44 24.30
C THR A 52 4.74 3.25 23.93
N LYS A 53 4.11 2.12 23.60
CA LYS A 53 4.79 0.88 23.19
C LYS A 53 4.94 0.72 21.68
N VAL A 54 4.46 1.68 20.88
CA VAL A 54 4.60 1.62 19.42
C VAL A 54 6.01 2.02 19.02
N GLY A 55 6.73 1.08 18.42
CA GLY A 55 8.01 1.35 17.78
C GLY A 55 7.85 1.47 16.27
N ASP A 56 8.04 0.37 15.53
CA ASP A 56 8.11 0.42 14.07
C ASP A 56 6.87 -0.16 13.36
N TYR A 57 5.96 -0.82 14.07
CA TYR A 57 4.79 -1.47 13.50
C TYR A 57 3.51 -1.16 14.27
N LEU A 58 2.45 -0.77 13.54
CA LEU A 58 1.11 -0.56 14.08
C LEU A 58 0.07 -1.23 13.16
N ASN A 59 -0.73 -2.12 13.74
CA ASN A 59 -1.86 -2.75 13.06
C ASN A 59 -3.18 -2.30 13.67
N LEU A 60 -3.97 -1.56 12.89
CA LEU A 60 -5.30 -1.08 13.20
C LEU A 60 -6.36 -1.65 12.24
N ASP A 61 -6.04 -2.74 11.53
CA ASP A 61 -6.97 -3.36 10.57
C ASP A 61 -8.29 -3.76 11.22
N ARG A 62 -9.38 -3.76 10.44
CA ARG A 62 -10.71 -4.23 10.83
C ARG A 62 -11.26 -3.56 12.09
N ASN A 63 -11.29 -2.23 12.04
CA ASN A 63 -11.91 -1.37 13.04
C ASN A 63 -12.98 -0.47 12.38
N ALA A 64 -13.52 0.50 13.11
CA ALA A 64 -14.51 1.45 12.60
C ALA A 64 -13.97 2.89 12.54
N LEU A 65 -12.65 3.04 12.35
CA LEU A 65 -11.96 4.32 12.41
C LEU A 65 -12.34 5.22 11.24
N THR A 66 -12.66 6.48 11.56
CA THR A 66 -12.87 7.57 10.59
C THR A 66 -11.75 8.61 10.64
N ASN A 67 -10.94 8.59 11.69
CA ASN A 67 -9.81 9.49 11.94
C ASN A 67 -8.67 8.71 12.61
N VAL A 68 -7.43 9.08 12.29
CA VAL A 68 -6.20 8.48 12.84
C VAL A 68 -5.16 9.56 13.21
N ASP A 69 -5.60 10.76 13.60
CA ASP A 69 -4.72 11.89 13.95
C ASP A 69 -3.62 11.52 14.97
N PRO A 70 -3.89 10.72 16.02
CA PRO A 70 -2.84 10.34 16.96
C PRO A 70 -1.65 9.61 16.33
N VAL A 71 -1.85 8.94 15.18
CA VAL A 71 -0.79 8.20 14.47
C VAL A 71 0.29 9.13 13.93
N ALA A 72 -0.05 10.38 13.60
CA ALA A 72 0.90 11.35 13.03
C ALA A 72 2.11 11.66 13.95
N LYS A 73 2.00 11.33 15.23
CA LYS A 73 3.08 11.56 16.24
C LYS A 73 4.04 10.36 16.38
N LEU A 74 3.79 9.25 15.69
CA LEU A 74 4.55 8.00 15.84
C LEU A 74 5.76 7.98 14.90
N THR A 75 6.72 8.87 15.12
CA THR A 75 7.86 9.13 14.21
C THR A 75 8.77 7.93 13.94
N GLY A 76 8.77 6.92 14.82
CA GLY A 76 9.51 5.66 14.64
C GLY A 76 8.84 4.65 13.69
N LEU A 77 7.60 4.95 13.25
CA LEU A 77 6.80 4.00 12.51
C LEU A 77 7.35 3.71 11.12
N LYS A 78 7.49 2.43 10.79
CA LYS A 78 7.93 1.95 9.47
C LYS A 78 6.81 1.25 8.71
N TRP A 79 5.83 0.72 9.43
CA TRP A 79 4.75 -0.06 8.85
C TRP A 79 3.42 0.25 9.54
N LEU A 80 2.46 0.76 8.78
CA LEU A 80 1.13 1.14 9.24
C LEU A 80 0.05 0.36 8.48
N ARG A 81 -0.79 -0.36 9.22
CA ARG A 81 -1.94 -1.08 8.66
C ARG A 81 -3.23 -0.45 9.15
N LEU A 82 -4.09 -0.09 8.20
CA LEU A 82 -5.37 0.58 8.40
C LEU A 82 -6.46 -0.04 7.49
N ASN A 83 -6.26 -1.29 7.03
CA ASN A 83 -7.23 -1.95 6.17
C ASN A 83 -8.59 -2.11 6.87
N ASP A 84 -9.66 -2.17 6.06
CA ASP A 84 -11.00 -2.45 6.55
C ASP A 84 -11.44 -1.49 7.67
N ASN A 85 -11.37 -0.19 7.37
CA ASN A 85 -11.81 0.91 8.22
C ASN A 85 -12.79 1.81 7.46
N ARG A 86 -13.05 3.02 7.97
CA ARG A 86 -13.98 3.99 7.38
C ARG A 86 -13.28 5.31 7.03
N LEU A 87 -11.97 5.26 6.78
CA LEU A 87 -11.16 6.44 6.51
C LEU A 87 -11.45 7.01 5.13
N SER A 88 -11.62 8.33 5.04
CA SER A 88 -11.69 9.08 3.79
C SER A 88 -10.53 10.05 3.60
N SER A 89 -9.76 10.29 4.65
CA SER A 89 -8.56 11.13 4.67
C SER A 89 -7.52 10.59 5.65
N LEU A 90 -6.29 11.09 5.54
CA LEU A 90 -5.22 10.89 6.52
C LEU A 90 -4.81 12.24 7.12
N PRO A 91 -4.29 12.27 8.35
CA PRO A 91 -3.67 13.47 8.91
C PRO A 91 -2.38 13.84 8.15
N ASP A 92 -1.77 14.97 8.51
CA ASP A 92 -0.43 15.29 8.05
C ASP A 92 0.58 14.27 8.63
N LEU A 93 1.18 13.46 7.75
CA LEU A 93 2.12 12.40 8.11
C LEU A 93 3.58 12.77 7.87
N LYS A 94 3.91 14.03 7.57
CA LYS A 94 5.27 14.47 7.18
C LYS A 94 6.37 14.09 8.17
N GLU A 95 6.03 13.96 9.45
CA GLU A 95 6.98 13.57 10.50
C GLU A 95 7.29 12.05 10.49
N LEU A 96 6.50 11.22 9.78
CA LEU A 96 6.72 9.78 9.66
C LEU A 96 7.77 9.45 8.59
N THR A 97 8.94 10.07 8.68
CA THR A 97 10.00 9.98 7.68
C THR A 97 10.57 8.56 7.47
N LEU A 98 10.34 7.66 8.41
CA LEU A 98 10.75 6.26 8.34
C LEU A 98 9.67 5.33 7.76
N LEU A 99 8.44 5.84 7.48
CA LEU A 99 7.33 5.03 7.03
C LEU A 99 7.61 4.46 5.63
N ARG A 100 7.65 3.13 5.54
CA ARG A 100 7.92 2.38 4.32
C ARG A 100 6.68 1.76 3.70
N ARG A 101 5.75 1.30 4.54
CA ARG A 101 4.56 0.57 4.09
C ARG A 101 3.31 1.14 4.72
N ILE A 102 2.32 1.44 3.89
CA ILE A 102 0.99 1.86 4.34
C ILE A 102 -0.09 1.04 3.63
N TYR A 103 -0.98 0.45 4.41
CA TYR A 103 -2.07 -0.40 3.94
C TYR A 103 -3.40 0.25 4.26
N LEU A 104 -4.17 0.60 3.22
CA LEU A 104 -5.41 1.37 3.28
C LEU A 104 -6.57 0.67 2.56
N LYS A 105 -6.45 -0.65 2.34
CA LYS A 105 -7.46 -1.45 1.64
C LYS A 105 -8.84 -1.31 2.30
N ASN A 106 -9.91 -1.34 1.48
CA ASN A 106 -11.29 -1.31 1.95
C ASN A 106 -11.57 -0.14 2.90
N ASN A 107 -11.29 1.07 2.44
CA ASN A 107 -11.63 2.32 3.10
C ASN A 107 -12.53 3.18 2.18
N ARG A 108 -12.63 4.48 2.43
CA ARG A 108 -13.50 5.41 1.72
C ARG A 108 -12.74 6.52 1.00
N PHE A 109 -11.49 6.28 0.60
CA PHE A 109 -10.69 7.26 -0.11
C PHE A 109 -11.21 7.44 -1.54
N GLU A 110 -11.68 8.64 -1.88
CA GLU A 110 -12.04 9.03 -3.24
C GLU A 110 -10.84 9.54 -4.04
N LYS A 111 -9.81 9.99 -3.32
CA LYS A 111 -8.54 10.48 -3.87
C LYS A 111 -7.37 9.88 -3.10
N VAL A 112 -6.23 9.75 -3.77
CA VAL A 112 -4.97 9.40 -3.10
C VAL A 112 -4.56 10.55 -2.17
N PRO A 113 -4.34 10.30 -0.85
CA PRO A 113 -4.01 11.37 0.10
C PRO A 113 -2.69 12.07 -0.22
N GLU A 114 -2.73 13.40 -0.35
CA GLU A 114 -1.55 14.23 -0.64
C GLU A 114 -0.46 14.13 0.46
N THR A 115 -0.85 13.84 1.69
CA THR A 115 0.09 13.68 2.82
C THR A 115 1.11 12.54 2.61
N LEU A 116 0.88 11.63 1.65
CA LEU A 116 1.83 10.56 1.30
C LEU A 116 2.94 11.03 0.35
N LYS A 117 2.77 12.21 -0.27
CA LYS A 117 3.71 12.77 -1.25
C LYS A 117 5.10 12.93 -0.66
N ASP A 118 5.17 13.51 0.53
CA ASP A 118 6.41 13.96 1.16
C ASP A 118 7.06 12.90 2.07
N LEU A 119 6.57 11.66 2.04
CA LEU A 119 7.17 10.55 2.78
C LEU A 119 8.36 9.95 2.01
N PRO A 120 9.60 10.20 2.45
CA PRO A 120 10.79 9.87 1.66
C PRO A 120 11.09 8.36 1.59
N ALA A 121 10.73 7.62 2.63
CA ALA A 121 11.03 6.19 2.74
C ALA A 121 9.92 5.28 2.16
N LEU A 122 8.80 5.85 1.69
CA LEU A 122 7.63 5.09 1.29
C LEU A 122 7.89 4.25 0.04
N THR A 123 7.68 2.94 0.16
CA THR A 123 7.93 1.95 -0.90
C THR A 123 6.69 1.17 -1.29
N ASP A 124 5.74 0.97 -0.36
CA ASP A 124 4.59 0.10 -0.57
C ASP A 124 3.30 0.81 -0.17
N ILE A 125 2.34 0.87 -1.10
CA ILE A 125 1.04 1.51 -0.89
C ILE A 125 -0.07 0.59 -1.38
N GLU A 126 -1.03 0.30 -0.50
CA GLU A 126 -2.20 -0.52 -0.78
C GLU A 126 -3.48 0.32 -0.70
N PHE A 127 -4.17 0.49 -1.84
CA PHE A 127 -5.43 1.23 -1.94
C PHE A 127 -6.62 0.40 -2.41
N SER A 128 -6.48 -0.91 -2.57
CA SER A 128 -7.55 -1.76 -3.08
C SER A 128 -8.88 -1.54 -2.34
N GLY A 129 -10.00 -1.64 -3.06
CA GLY A 129 -11.32 -1.50 -2.46
C GLY A 129 -11.68 -0.06 -2.02
N ASN A 130 -11.00 0.95 -2.55
CA ASN A 130 -11.34 2.37 -2.33
C ASN A 130 -11.96 2.98 -3.61
N PRO A 131 -12.87 3.96 -3.50
CA PRO A 131 -13.50 4.58 -4.67
C PRO A 131 -12.59 5.59 -5.40
N ILE A 132 -11.27 5.35 -5.45
CA ILE A 132 -10.30 6.22 -6.13
C ILE A 132 -10.51 6.13 -7.64
N ALA A 133 -10.69 7.29 -8.30
CA ALA A 133 -10.93 7.38 -9.74
C ALA A 133 -9.75 7.96 -10.54
N GLU A 134 -8.75 8.52 -9.86
CA GLU A 134 -7.62 9.19 -10.51
C GLU A 134 -6.32 9.01 -9.72
N ILE A 135 -5.22 8.88 -10.45
CA ILE A 135 -3.85 8.88 -9.90
C ILE A 135 -3.32 10.33 -9.96
N PRO A 136 -2.97 10.96 -8.84
CA PRO A 136 -2.43 12.31 -8.86
C PRO A 136 -1.03 12.37 -9.48
N ALA A 137 -0.68 13.49 -10.08
CA ALA A 137 0.58 13.69 -10.78
C ALA A 137 1.81 13.38 -9.90
N TRP A 138 1.77 13.75 -8.61
CA TRP A 138 2.87 13.48 -7.70
C TRP A 138 3.14 11.98 -7.51
N LEU A 139 2.08 11.12 -7.47
CA LEU A 139 2.26 9.68 -7.34
C LEU A 139 2.82 9.08 -8.63
N ALA A 140 2.40 9.60 -9.79
CA ALA A 140 2.95 9.18 -11.08
C ALA A 140 4.45 9.46 -11.22
N THR A 141 4.96 10.49 -10.54
CA THR A 141 6.38 10.87 -10.57
C THR A 141 7.18 10.42 -9.35
N LYS A 142 6.52 9.85 -8.32
CA LYS A 142 7.18 9.41 -7.09
C LYS A 142 8.12 8.22 -7.37
N ARG A 143 9.40 8.43 -7.10
CA ARG A 143 10.44 7.40 -7.23
C ARG A 143 10.55 6.56 -5.96
N GLY A 144 11.18 5.38 -6.07
CA GLY A 144 11.46 4.50 -4.93
C GLY A 144 10.31 3.59 -4.51
N LEU A 145 9.15 3.73 -5.14
CA LEU A 145 8.05 2.80 -4.93
C LEU A 145 8.41 1.40 -5.46
N LYS A 146 7.97 0.38 -4.73
CA LYS A 146 8.17 -1.04 -5.05
C LYS A 146 6.85 -1.74 -5.34
N ASN A 147 5.86 -1.51 -4.51
CA ASN A 147 4.57 -2.17 -4.64
C ASN A 147 3.43 -1.14 -4.58
N LEU A 148 2.56 -1.18 -5.58
CA LEU A 148 1.34 -0.39 -5.64
C LEU A 148 0.15 -1.30 -5.91
N SER A 149 -0.95 -1.09 -5.19
CA SER A 149 -2.19 -1.80 -5.44
C SER A 149 -3.37 -0.85 -5.48
N PHE A 150 -4.17 -0.99 -6.56
CA PHE A 150 -5.41 -0.29 -6.82
C PHE A 150 -6.53 -1.23 -7.26
N ASN A 151 -6.47 -2.52 -6.88
CA ASN A 151 -7.54 -3.46 -7.20
C ASN A 151 -8.90 -2.92 -6.72
N GLN A 152 -9.97 -3.19 -7.47
CA GLN A 152 -11.32 -2.82 -7.05
C GLN A 152 -11.48 -1.31 -6.76
N THR A 153 -10.75 -0.45 -7.48
CA THR A 153 -10.93 1.01 -7.44
C THR A 153 -11.78 1.46 -8.63
N ARG A 154 -11.99 2.76 -8.80
CA ARG A 154 -12.73 3.33 -9.93
C ARG A 154 -11.82 3.85 -11.05
N LEU A 155 -10.55 3.46 -11.06
CA LEU A 155 -9.63 3.85 -12.12
C LEU A 155 -10.05 3.24 -13.45
N THR A 156 -10.07 4.07 -14.50
CA THR A 156 -10.33 3.66 -15.89
C THR A 156 -9.11 3.84 -16.78
N LYS A 157 -8.11 4.55 -16.28
CA LYS A 157 -6.81 4.77 -16.95
C LYS A 157 -5.73 5.10 -15.94
N LEU A 158 -4.48 4.90 -16.31
CA LEU A 158 -3.31 5.36 -15.58
C LEU A 158 -2.73 6.64 -16.21
N PRO A 159 -1.84 7.36 -15.50
CA PRO A 159 -1.13 8.50 -16.06
C PRO A 159 -0.41 8.15 -17.37
N GLU A 160 -0.24 9.15 -18.26
CA GLU A 160 0.44 8.95 -19.54
C GLU A 160 1.91 8.55 -19.35
N ASP A 161 2.62 9.25 -18.48
CA ASP A 161 4.01 8.92 -18.13
C ASP A 161 4.06 7.98 -16.93
N LEU A 162 4.53 6.76 -17.15
CA LEU A 162 4.76 5.74 -16.13
C LEU A 162 6.25 5.49 -15.87
N SER A 163 7.15 6.33 -16.37
CA SER A 163 8.59 6.11 -16.31
C SER A 163 9.13 5.98 -14.89
N ALA A 164 8.57 6.71 -13.92
CA ALA A 164 8.96 6.60 -12.52
C ALA A 164 8.56 5.24 -11.87
N TRP A 165 7.59 4.54 -12.47
CA TRP A 165 7.11 3.22 -12.01
C TRP A 165 7.84 2.05 -12.67
N ALA A 166 8.79 2.30 -13.58
CA ALA A 166 9.57 1.25 -14.24
C ALA A 166 10.42 0.40 -13.28
N THR A 167 10.61 0.87 -12.05
CA THR A 167 11.32 0.17 -10.97
C THR A 167 10.40 -0.53 -9.97
N LEU A 168 9.08 -0.48 -10.16
CA LEU A 168 8.15 -1.26 -9.35
C LEU A 168 8.46 -2.75 -9.46
N GLN A 169 8.29 -3.45 -8.37
CA GLN A 169 8.30 -4.90 -8.34
C GLN A 169 6.92 -5.45 -8.70
N SER A 170 5.86 -4.78 -8.21
CA SER A 170 4.48 -5.19 -8.44
C SER A 170 3.53 -4.00 -8.60
N LEU A 171 2.58 -4.14 -9.55
CA LEU A 171 1.45 -3.24 -9.77
C LEU A 171 0.17 -4.06 -9.88
N GLN A 172 -0.77 -3.86 -8.94
CA GLN A 172 -2.03 -4.58 -8.88
C GLN A 172 -3.17 -3.69 -9.37
N LEU A 173 -3.84 -4.10 -10.42
CA LEU A 173 -4.91 -3.39 -11.12
C LEU A 173 -6.12 -4.31 -11.38
N GLY A 174 -6.28 -5.36 -10.57
CA GLY A 174 -7.35 -6.34 -10.72
C GLY A 174 -8.73 -5.73 -10.48
N GLU A 175 -9.71 -6.23 -11.23
CA GLU A 175 -11.11 -5.81 -11.14
C GLU A 175 -11.31 -4.28 -11.40
N LEU A 176 -10.46 -3.68 -12.25
CA LEU A 176 -10.64 -2.35 -12.79
C LEU A 176 -11.36 -2.38 -14.13
N ASN A 177 -12.07 -1.31 -14.46
CA ASN A 177 -12.69 -1.15 -15.78
C ASN A 177 -11.72 -0.50 -16.79
N LEU A 178 -10.56 -1.17 -17.02
CA LEU A 178 -9.57 -0.74 -18.01
C LEU A 178 -9.93 -1.30 -19.40
N SER A 179 -9.73 -0.48 -20.45
CA SER A 179 -9.87 -0.99 -21.81
C SER A 179 -8.69 -1.90 -22.19
N ALA A 180 -8.88 -2.75 -23.20
CA ALA A 180 -7.82 -3.62 -23.72
C ALA A 180 -6.61 -2.81 -24.22
N GLU A 181 -6.86 -1.65 -24.83
CA GLU A 181 -5.83 -0.73 -25.31
C GLU A 181 -5.03 -0.15 -24.14
N GLU A 182 -5.70 0.24 -23.06
CA GLU A 182 -5.05 0.75 -21.87
C GLU A 182 -4.20 -0.32 -21.19
N MET A 183 -4.70 -1.54 -21.04
CA MET A 183 -3.91 -2.65 -20.51
C MET A 183 -2.67 -2.95 -21.36
N ALA A 184 -2.80 -2.90 -22.70
CA ALA A 184 -1.68 -3.07 -23.62
C ALA A 184 -0.66 -1.95 -23.48
N ARG A 185 -1.13 -0.69 -23.34
CA ARG A 185 -0.28 0.49 -23.14
C ARG A 185 0.55 0.34 -21.86
N ILE A 186 -0.10 -0.04 -20.75
CA ILE A 186 0.54 -0.22 -19.44
C ILE A 186 1.61 -1.32 -19.52
N ARG A 187 1.30 -2.49 -20.09
CA ARG A 187 2.29 -3.56 -20.28
C ARG A 187 3.49 -3.14 -21.10
N LYS A 188 3.25 -2.37 -22.17
CA LYS A 188 4.33 -1.84 -23.03
C LYS A 188 5.21 -0.84 -22.28
N ALA A 189 4.61 0.02 -21.45
CA ALA A 189 5.34 1.04 -20.68
C ALA A 189 6.15 0.44 -19.52
N LEU A 190 5.68 -0.67 -18.95
CA LEU A 190 6.23 -1.30 -17.74
C LEU A 190 6.63 -2.78 -17.97
N PRO A 191 7.54 -3.09 -18.93
CA PRO A 191 7.80 -4.47 -19.38
C PRO A 191 8.48 -5.36 -18.33
N LYS A 192 9.05 -4.78 -17.27
CA LYS A 192 9.76 -5.50 -16.20
C LYS A 192 8.97 -5.58 -14.89
N VAL A 193 7.82 -4.92 -14.82
CA VAL A 193 6.97 -4.88 -13.63
C VAL A 193 6.01 -6.07 -13.64
N ALA A 194 5.85 -6.73 -12.51
CA ALA A 194 4.81 -7.75 -12.36
C ALA A 194 3.44 -7.06 -12.25
N ILE A 195 2.62 -7.14 -13.30
CA ILE A 195 1.32 -6.49 -13.38
C ILE A 195 0.21 -7.54 -13.33
N ALA A 196 -0.73 -7.38 -12.40
CA ALA A 196 -1.99 -8.11 -12.36
C ALA A 196 -3.13 -7.18 -12.78
N PHE A 197 -3.98 -7.65 -13.73
CA PHE A 197 -5.19 -6.98 -14.18
C PHE A 197 -6.43 -7.78 -13.78
#